data_1c91eb6b3272d78dc626a713213841e6
#
_entry.id   1c91eb6b3272d78dc626a713213841e6
#
_cell.length_a   1.000
_cell.length_b   1.000
_cell.length_c   1.000
_cell.angle_alpha   90.00
_cell.angle_beta   90.00
_cell.angle_gamma   90.00
#
_symmetry.space_group_name_H-M   'P 1'
#
loop_
_entity.id
_entity.type
_entity.pdbx_description
1 polymer ?
#
loop_
_entity_poly.entity_id
_entity_poly.type
_entity_poly.pdbx_seq_one_letter_code
_entity_poly.pdbx_strand_id
1 'polypeptide(L)'
;MQRRAAAAYVAFFLVIAAASYGVIALTDAPDVTVRPGEAERTLGEGTTFTVGDRDYTLTSISGGAQADRTATLEWVNESERITESWAHNATVTFENRTYRVLIPNVSAPEAFQLRPEPGDWATPRWRDGRQVVDVDIDDDGFVETRVPIGRLIAGNETLANRTLDRDATVQYAGNETRVAGLTNESAELQWSADVTHTIELAHASNATLQDRTFLAYFPDNSTVYLDSVESSRYFERQADADGYHRRTTGLWTVAILSGLASVLLIGLAYMPRRG
;
A
#
# COMPACT_ATOMS: atom_id res chain seq x y z
N MET A 1 -47.17 44.76 -35.73
CA MET A 1 -47.46 43.47 -35.07
C MET A 1 -46.19 42.79 -34.44
N GLN A 2 -45.05 42.90 -35.08
CA GLN A 2 -43.80 42.20 -34.58
C GLN A 2 -43.33 42.66 -33.21
N ARG A 3 -43.38 43.94 -32.83
CA ARG A 3 -42.94 44.43 -31.52
C ARG A 3 -43.76 43.88 -30.34
N ARG A 4 -45.08 43.68 -30.54
CA ARG A 4 -45.94 43.08 -29.49
C ARG A 4 -45.61 41.58 -29.29
N ALA A 5 -45.35 40.84 -30.37
CA ALA A 5 -44.94 39.45 -30.31
C ALA A 5 -43.56 39.30 -29.66
N ALA A 6 -42.57 40.14 -30.02
CA ALA A 6 -41.27 40.18 -29.40
C ALA A 6 -41.32 40.41 -27.86
N ALA A 7 -42.15 41.37 -27.44
CA ALA A 7 -42.40 41.68 -26.04
C ALA A 7 -42.96 40.47 -25.26
N ALA A 8 -43.86 39.69 -25.85
CA ALA A 8 -44.41 38.48 -25.24
C ALA A 8 -43.37 37.39 -25.09
N TYR A 9 -42.51 37.18 -26.10
CA TYR A 9 -41.39 36.20 -26.00
C TYR A 9 -40.30 36.61 -25.01
N VAL A 10 -39.98 37.92 -24.97
CA VAL A 10 -39.04 38.44 -23.96
C VAL A 10 -39.56 38.20 -22.55
N ALA A 11 -40.84 38.52 -22.30
CA ALA A 11 -41.46 38.28 -21.00
C ALA A 11 -41.45 36.78 -20.64
N PHE A 12 -41.73 35.91 -21.60
CA PHE A 12 -41.70 34.46 -21.42
C PHE A 12 -40.31 33.96 -21.04
N PHE A 13 -39.26 34.37 -21.76
CA PHE A 13 -37.89 33.94 -21.43
C PHE A 13 -37.37 34.54 -20.11
N LEU A 14 -37.77 35.76 -19.78
CA LEU A 14 -37.45 36.36 -18.48
C LEU A 14 -38.11 35.62 -17.32
N VAL A 15 -39.37 35.16 -17.49
CA VAL A 15 -40.04 34.33 -16.49
C VAL A 15 -39.32 32.99 -16.31
N ILE A 16 -38.90 32.34 -17.41
CA ILE A 16 -38.11 31.08 -17.33
C ILE A 16 -36.77 31.31 -16.62
N ALA A 17 -36.05 32.39 -16.98
CA ALA A 17 -34.78 32.72 -16.33
C ALA A 17 -34.96 32.98 -14.83
N ALA A 18 -35.97 33.76 -14.45
CA ALA A 18 -36.30 34.06 -13.07
C ALA A 18 -36.75 32.82 -12.29
N ALA A 19 -37.55 31.94 -12.89
CA ALA A 19 -37.99 30.70 -12.28
C ALA A 19 -36.81 29.75 -12.06
N SER A 20 -35.92 29.58 -13.06
CA SER A 20 -34.71 28.77 -12.93
C SER A 20 -33.78 29.28 -11.83
N TYR A 21 -33.56 30.58 -11.76
CA TYR A 21 -32.76 31.18 -10.70
C TYR A 21 -33.44 31.05 -9.33
N GLY A 22 -34.74 31.21 -9.24
CA GLY A 22 -35.50 31.03 -8.01
C GLY A 22 -35.39 29.62 -7.44
N VAL A 23 -35.44 28.60 -8.29
CA VAL A 23 -35.20 27.20 -7.85
C VAL A 23 -33.79 27.00 -7.32
N ILE A 24 -32.77 27.55 -8.00
CA ILE A 24 -31.39 27.48 -7.54
C ILE A 24 -31.19 28.14 -6.18
N ALA A 25 -31.79 29.35 -6.01
CA ALA A 25 -31.64 30.16 -4.80
C ALA A 25 -32.36 29.57 -3.57
N LEU A 26 -33.37 28.74 -3.80
CA LEU A 26 -34.21 28.15 -2.73
C LEU A 26 -33.83 26.70 -2.40
N THR A 27 -32.88 26.10 -3.10
CA THR A 27 -32.43 24.72 -2.87
C THR A 27 -31.06 24.72 -2.21
N ASP A 28 -30.96 24.11 -1.03
CA ASP A 28 -29.70 23.89 -0.37
C ASP A 28 -28.96 22.69 -0.96
N ALA A 29 -27.63 22.78 -1.02
CA ALA A 29 -26.79 21.67 -1.42
C ALA A 29 -26.82 20.57 -0.34
N PRO A 30 -26.99 19.30 -0.71
CA PRO A 30 -26.89 18.20 0.23
C PRO A 30 -25.51 18.16 0.90
N ASP A 31 -25.51 17.93 2.22
CA ASP A 31 -24.28 17.75 3.01
C ASP A 31 -23.78 16.32 2.90
N VAL A 32 -22.57 16.15 2.37
CA VAL A 32 -21.92 14.85 2.17
C VAL A 32 -20.88 14.63 3.28
N THR A 33 -21.38 14.47 4.50
CA THR A 33 -20.51 14.20 5.67
C THR A 33 -20.95 12.93 6.39
N VAL A 34 -20.00 12.25 7.01
CA VAL A 34 -20.29 11.20 8.01
C VAL A 34 -20.32 11.87 9.37
N ARG A 35 -21.45 11.77 10.08
CA ARG A 35 -21.63 12.37 11.39
C ARG A 35 -21.06 11.49 12.49
N PRO A 36 -20.57 12.04 13.62
CA PRO A 36 -19.97 11.27 14.70
C PRO A 36 -20.82 10.11 15.22
N GLY A 37 -22.14 10.26 15.22
CA GLY A 37 -23.07 9.22 15.70
C GLY A 37 -23.48 8.18 14.64
N GLU A 38 -23.05 8.32 13.40
CA GLU A 38 -23.38 7.42 12.29
C GLU A 38 -22.24 6.42 12.02
N ALA A 39 -20.99 6.79 12.35
CA ALA A 39 -19.85 5.91 12.15
C ALA A 39 -19.88 4.72 13.11
N GLU A 40 -19.61 3.52 12.58
CA GLU A 40 -19.47 2.31 13.41
C GLU A 40 -18.31 2.44 14.40
N ARG A 41 -17.22 3.11 13.99
CA ARG A 41 -16.02 3.34 14.80
C ARG A 41 -15.48 4.74 14.62
N THR A 42 -14.97 5.30 15.71
CA THR A 42 -14.23 6.56 15.74
C THR A 42 -12.83 6.28 16.27
N LEU A 43 -11.81 6.55 15.46
CA LEU A 43 -10.43 6.19 15.74
C LEU A 43 -9.56 7.44 15.76
N GLY A 44 -8.64 7.50 16.72
CA GLY A 44 -7.52 8.43 16.76
C GLY A 44 -6.20 7.66 16.71
N GLU A 45 -5.07 8.36 16.57
CA GLU A 45 -3.75 7.73 16.62
C GLU A 45 -3.56 6.92 17.92
N GLY A 46 -2.96 5.74 17.80
CA GLY A 46 -2.75 4.79 18.89
C GLY A 46 -3.99 3.96 19.27
N THR A 47 -5.13 4.17 18.60
CA THR A 47 -6.34 3.38 18.90
C THR A 47 -6.24 1.99 18.28
N THR A 48 -6.44 0.96 19.09
CA THR A 48 -6.55 -0.44 18.66
C THR A 48 -8.01 -0.88 18.63
N PHE A 49 -8.40 -1.63 17.63
CA PHE A 49 -9.74 -2.20 17.48
C PHE A 49 -9.69 -3.55 16.76
N THR A 50 -10.68 -4.39 17.01
CA THR A 50 -10.76 -5.74 16.46
C THR A 50 -11.75 -5.79 15.30
N VAL A 51 -11.37 -6.47 14.21
CA VAL A 51 -12.26 -6.86 13.11
C VAL A 51 -12.07 -8.34 12.85
N GLY A 52 -13.13 -9.14 13.00
CA GLY A 52 -13.03 -10.59 12.96
C GLY A 52 -12.15 -11.12 14.08
N ASP A 53 -11.04 -11.77 13.73
CA ASP A 53 -10.05 -12.32 14.65
C ASP A 53 -8.74 -11.51 14.72
N ARG A 54 -8.69 -10.31 14.11
CA ARG A 54 -7.48 -9.49 14.03
C ARG A 54 -7.64 -8.15 14.75
N ASP A 55 -6.59 -7.78 15.44
CA ASP A 55 -6.45 -6.47 16.05
C ASP A 55 -5.70 -5.54 15.10
N TYR A 56 -6.28 -4.38 14.87
CA TYR A 56 -5.72 -3.31 14.05
C TYR A 56 -5.42 -2.12 14.92
N THR A 57 -4.25 -1.53 14.75
CA THR A 57 -3.85 -0.30 15.44
C THR A 57 -3.69 0.82 14.42
N LEU A 58 -4.32 1.96 14.67
CA LEU A 58 -4.12 3.16 13.88
C LEU A 58 -2.82 3.84 14.33
N THR A 59 -1.78 3.80 13.50
CA THR A 59 -0.43 4.26 13.90
C THR A 59 -0.16 5.69 13.51
N SER A 60 -0.77 6.19 12.42
CA SER A 60 -0.58 7.57 11.99
C SER A 60 -1.76 8.10 11.20
N ILE A 61 -1.98 9.43 11.31
CA ILE A 61 -2.88 10.19 10.44
C ILE A 61 -2.06 11.30 9.80
N SER A 62 -2.14 11.46 8.49
CA SER A 62 -1.39 12.45 7.73
C SER A 62 -2.25 13.14 6.67
N GLY A 63 -1.74 14.25 6.12
CA GLY A 63 -2.41 15.04 5.08
C GLY A 63 -2.94 16.38 5.60
N GLY A 64 -3.01 17.36 4.71
CA GLY A 64 -3.46 18.72 5.00
C GLY A 64 -4.92 18.95 4.67
N ALA A 65 -5.25 19.00 3.37
CA ALA A 65 -6.62 19.11 2.93
C ALA A 65 -7.38 17.81 3.19
N GLN A 66 -8.69 17.90 3.44
CA GLN A 66 -9.49 16.72 3.79
C GLN A 66 -9.40 15.61 2.73
N ALA A 67 -9.42 15.99 1.45
CA ALA A 67 -9.34 15.02 0.34
C ALA A 67 -7.99 14.28 0.26
N ASP A 68 -6.93 14.84 0.83
CA ASP A 68 -5.57 14.30 0.78
C ASP A 68 -5.19 13.56 2.09
N ARG A 69 -6.13 13.44 3.03
CA ARG A 69 -5.87 12.78 4.31
C ARG A 69 -5.79 11.29 4.14
N THR A 70 -4.76 10.73 4.77
CA THR A 70 -4.51 9.29 4.85
C THR A 70 -4.24 8.87 6.28
N ALA A 71 -4.42 7.61 6.57
CA ALA A 71 -4.02 7.02 7.83
C ALA A 71 -3.46 5.62 7.58
N THR A 72 -2.58 5.18 8.48
CA THR A 72 -1.98 3.86 8.44
C THR A 72 -2.56 3.00 9.56
N LEU A 73 -3.11 1.86 9.19
CA LEU A 73 -3.45 0.78 10.10
C LEU A 73 -2.34 -0.26 10.07
N GLU A 74 -1.97 -0.78 11.23
CA GLU A 74 -1.07 -1.90 11.37
C GLU A 74 -1.76 -3.07 12.07
N TRP A 75 -1.42 -4.29 11.64
CA TRP A 75 -1.78 -5.51 12.33
C TRP A 75 -0.62 -6.50 12.27
N VAL A 76 -0.47 -7.33 13.28
CA VAL A 76 0.60 -8.32 13.40
C VAL A 76 0.05 -9.72 13.14
N ASN A 77 0.71 -10.45 12.25
CA ASN A 77 0.54 -11.88 12.12
C ASN A 77 1.63 -12.58 12.91
N GLU A 78 1.31 -13.10 14.09
CA GLU A 78 2.28 -13.69 15.04
C GLU A 78 2.87 -15.03 14.57
N SER A 79 2.39 -15.61 13.50
CA SER A 79 2.83 -16.92 13.01
C SER A 79 2.83 -17.00 11.50
N GLU A 80 3.24 -15.91 10.85
CA GLU A 80 3.36 -15.89 9.40
C GLU A 80 4.47 -16.83 8.95
N ARG A 81 4.12 -17.66 7.96
CA ARG A 81 5.07 -18.59 7.38
C ARG A 81 5.93 -17.87 6.36
N ILE A 82 7.20 -17.79 6.66
CA ILE A 82 8.21 -17.21 5.78
C ILE A 82 8.99 -18.34 5.11
N THR A 83 9.23 -18.18 3.81
CA THR A 83 10.02 -19.12 3.03
C THR A 83 11.14 -18.35 2.33
N GLU A 84 12.38 -18.86 2.46
CA GLU A 84 13.55 -18.35 1.75
C GLU A 84 14.16 -19.48 0.92
N SER A 85 14.53 -19.18 -0.32
CA SER A 85 15.11 -20.16 -1.25
C SER A 85 16.58 -19.89 -1.45
N TRP A 86 17.40 -20.90 -1.17
CA TRP A 86 18.84 -20.90 -1.41
C TRP A 86 19.15 -21.70 -2.68
N ALA A 87 19.49 -20.99 -3.75
CA ALA A 87 19.81 -21.65 -5.02
C ALA A 87 21.16 -22.39 -4.93
N HIS A 88 21.28 -23.45 -5.73
CA HIS A 88 22.57 -24.13 -5.93
C HIS A 88 23.64 -23.13 -6.38
N ASN A 89 24.82 -23.21 -5.80
CA ASN A 89 25.96 -22.32 -6.06
C ASN A 89 25.75 -20.84 -5.66
N ALA A 90 24.67 -20.50 -4.97
CA ALA A 90 24.47 -19.17 -4.38
C ALA A 90 25.37 -18.98 -3.15
N THR A 91 25.69 -17.73 -2.87
CA THR A 91 26.39 -17.32 -1.65
C THR A 91 25.36 -16.83 -0.64
N VAL A 92 25.39 -17.39 0.57
CA VAL A 92 24.46 -17.08 1.67
C VAL A 92 25.22 -16.78 2.94
N THR A 93 24.62 -15.96 3.80
CA THR A 93 25.15 -15.72 5.15
C THR A 93 24.41 -16.60 6.13
N PHE A 94 25.15 -17.49 6.80
CA PHE A 94 24.63 -18.39 7.82
C PHE A 94 25.53 -18.34 9.06
N GLU A 95 24.93 -18.18 10.25
CA GLU A 95 25.68 -18.02 11.51
C GLU A 95 26.82 -16.98 11.43
N ASN A 96 26.50 -15.82 10.86
CA ASN A 96 27.42 -14.68 10.69
C ASN A 96 28.66 -14.98 9.81
N ARG A 97 28.57 -15.98 8.93
CA ARG A 97 29.61 -16.35 7.98
C ARG A 97 29.05 -16.56 6.59
N THR A 98 29.91 -16.38 5.60
CA THR A 98 29.55 -16.54 4.18
C THR A 98 29.81 -17.97 3.73
N TYR A 99 28.81 -18.58 3.13
CA TYR A 99 28.87 -19.94 2.60
C TYR A 99 28.37 -19.99 1.17
N ARG A 100 28.91 -20.94 0.39
CA ARG A 100 28.37 -21.34 -0.89
C ARG A 100 27.48 -22.56 -0.73
N VAL A 101 26.30 -22.52 -1.27
CA VAL A 101 25.33 -23.60 -1.25
C VAL A 101 25.68 -24.64 -2.31
N LEU A 102 25.93 -25.87 -1.92
CA LEU A 102 26.25 -26.97 -2.81
C LEU A 102 25.19 -28.07 -2.69
N ILE A 103 24.35 -28.19 -3.70
CA ILE A 103 23.28 -29.17 -3.75
C ILE A 103 23.70 -30.29 -4.70
N PRO A 104 23.61 -31.57 -4.32
CA PRO A 104 23.93 -32.68 -5.22
C PRO A 104 22.99 -32.67 -6.44
N ASN A 105 23.54 -32.90 -7.64
CA ASN A 105 22.76 -32.99 -8.87
C ASN A 105 22.16 -34.40 -9.00
N VAL A 106 21.17 -34.68 -8.17
CA VAL A 106 20.37 -35.92 -8.17
C VAL A 106 18.89 -35.56 -8.15
N SER A 107 18.05 -36.46 -8.63
CA SER A 107 16.60 -36.18 -8.77
C SER A 107 15.89 -35.88 -7.43
N ALA A 108 16.40 -36.43 -6.32
CA ALA A 108 15.86 -36.21 -4.99
C ALA A 108 17.02 -36.13 -3.99
N PRO A 109 17.63 -34.96 -3.80
CA PRO A 109 18.67 -34.77 -2.80
C PRO A 109 18.06 -34.85 -1.39
N GLU A 110 18.72 -35.55 -0.49
CA GLU A 110 18.31 -35.63 0.92
C GLU A 110 19.07 -34.67 1.83
N ALA A 111 20.18 -34.13 1.32
CA ALA A 111 21.02 -33.18 2.04
C ALA A 111 21.72 -32.23 1.05
N PHE A 112 22.11 -31.06 1.55
CA PHE A 112 22.98 -30.13 0.84
C PHE A 112 24.10 -29.67 1.75
N GLN A 113 25.15 -29.10 1.18
CA GLN A 113 26.29 -28.64 1.90
C GLN A 113 26.46 -27.12 1.81
N LEU A 114 26.81 -26.52 2.93
CA LEU A 114 27.30 -25.16 3.04
C LEU A 114 28.84 -25.23 3.10
N ARG A 115 29.48 -24.79 2.03
CA ARG A 115 30.92 -24.67 1.95
C ARG A 115 31.33 -23.26 2.34
N PRO A 116 32.17 -23.07 3.36
CA PRO A 116 32.65 -21.74 3.73
C PRO A 116 33.35 -21.08 2.56
N GLU A 117 33.01 -19.82 2.28
CA GLU A 117 33.74 -19.00 1.33
C GLU A 117 34.70 -18.09 2.05
N PRO A 118 35.89 -17.84 1.48
CA PRO A 118 36.79 -16.82 2.00
C PRO A 118 36.10 -15.48 1.87
N GLY A 119 35.59 -14.94 2.97
CA GLY A 119 35.12 -13.59 3.12
C GLY A 119 36.17 -12.73 3.79
N ASP A 120 35.72 -11.76 4.59
CA ASP A 120 36.57 -10.82 5.31
C ASP A 120 37.54 -11.50 6.32
N TRP A 121 37.24 -12.75 6.69
CA TRP A 121 38.03 -13.58 7.59
C TRP A 121 39.25 -14.25 6.92
N ALA A 122 39.37 -14.22 5.59
CA ALA A 122 40.47 -14.88 4.86
C ALA A 122 40.88 -14.02 3.66
N THR A 123 41.94 -13.26 3.83
CA THR A 123 42.47 -12.41 2.74
C THR A 123 43.58 -13.17 1.98
N PRO A 124 43.33 -13.58 0.72
CA PRO A 124 44.36 -14.26 -0.06
C PRO A 124 45.51 -13.27 -0.42
N ARG A 125 46.75 -13.66 -0.12
CA ARG A 125 47.95 -12.91 -0.53
C ARG A 125 48.91 -13.80 -1.30
N TRP A 126 49.67 -13.22 -2.19
CA TRP A 126 50.77 -13.91 -2.87
C TRP A 126 52.09 -13.57 -2.17
N ARG A 127 52.80 -14.58 -1.71
CA ARG A 127 54.12 -14.46 -1.10
C ARG A 127 55.03 -15.59 -1.59
N ASP A 128 56.21 -15.26 -2.11
CA ASP A 128 57.18 -16.21 -2.62
C ASP A 128 56.64 -17.20 -3.67
N GLY A 129 55.72 -16.71 -4.56
CA GLY A 129 55.13 -17.54 -5.59
C GLY A 129 54.08 -18.55 -5.11
N ARG A 130 53.60 -18.44 -3.86
CA ARG A 130 52.55 -19.26 -3.28
C ARG A 130 51.40 -18.42 -2.76
N GLN A 131 50.18 -18.93 -2.92
CA GLN A 131 49.02 -18.32 -2.35
C GLN A 131 48.96 -18.67 -0.84
N VAL A 132 49.10 -17.68 0.01
CA VAL A 132 48.91 -17.73 1.44
C VAL A 132 47.64 -17.00 1.82
N VAL A 133 47.02 -17.41 2.90
CA VAL A 133 45.79 -16.82 3.40
C VAL A 133 46.05 -16.32 4.82
N ASP A 134 45.83 -15.04 5.04
CA ASP A 134 45.71 -14.49 6.37
C ASP A 134 44.29 -14.82 6.86
N VAL A 135 44.19 -15.57 7.94
CA VAL A 135 42.93 -16.00 8.54
C VAL A 135 42.78 -15.32 9.88
N ASP A 136 41.69 -14.57 10.02
CA ASP A 136 41.25 -14.09 11.32
C ASP A 136 40.38 -15.19 11.96
N ILE A 137 40.93 -15.85 12.99
CA ILE A 137 40.24 -16.97 13.65
C ILE A 137 39.60 -16.53 14.96
N ASP A 138 40.11 -15.48 15.59
CA ASP A 138 39.63 -14.91 16.85
C ASP A 138 39.79 -13.39 16.85
N ASP A 139 39.04 -12.70 17.69
CA ASP A 139 39.03 -11.22 17.86
C ASP A 139 40.41 -10.61 18.21
N ASP A 140 41.45 -11.42 18.42
CA ASP A 140 42.79 -11.02 18.90
C ASP A 140 43.86 -10.89 17.80
N GLY A 141 43.54 -11.07 16.51
CA GLY A 141 44.47 -10.77 15.43
C GLY A 141 44.66 -11.84 14.36
N PHE A 142 45.26 -11.43 13.26
CA PHE A 142 45.51 -12.25 12.07
C PHE A 142 46.61 -13.29 12.35
N VAL A 143 46.26 -14.56 12.16
CA VAL A 143 47.26 -15.62 12.11
C VAL A 143 47.65 -15.91 10.67
N GLU A 144 48.83 -15.51 10.25
CA GLU A 144 49.36 -15.83 8.91
C GLU A 144 49.66 -17.33 8.82
N THR A 145 48.84 -18.10 8.10
CA THR A 145 49.10 -19.49 7.80
C THR A 145 49.46 -19.70 6.34
N ARG A 146 50.57 -20.37 6.07
CA ARG A 146 51.06 -20.72 4.72
C ARG A 146 50.41 -22.01 4.18
N VAL A 147 49.18 -22.28 4.55
CA VAL A 147 48.48 -23.53 4.19
C VAL A 147 47.54 -23.30 3.01
N PRO A 148 47.46 -24.20 2.03
CA PRO A 148 46.43 -24.14 1.01
C PRO A 148 45.04 -24.08 1.65
N ILE A 149 44.20 -23.19 1.14
CA ILE A 149 42.82 -22.96 1.65
C ILE A 149 42.06 -24.27 1.91
N GLY A 150 42.15 -25.24 1.00
CA GLY A 150 41.47 -26.52 1.17
C GLY A 150 41.92 -27.35 2.37
N ARG A 151 43.21 -27.21 2.80
CA ARG A 151 43.72 -27.89 4.01
C ARG A 151 43.34 -27.15 5.31
N LEU A 152 43.25 -25.82 5.22
CA LEU A 152 42.80 -25.01 6.35
C LEU A 152 41.35 -25.32 6.68
N ILE A 153 40.50 -25.39 5.64
CA ILE A 153 39.09 -25.76 5.77
C ILE A 153 38.93 -27.19 6.33
N ALA A 154 39.73 -28.14 5.88
CA ALA A 154 39.63 -29.53 6.31
C ALA A 154 40.19 -29.77 7.75
N GLY A 155 41.02 -28.87 8.26
CA GLY A 155 41.64 -29.00 9.60
C GLY A 155 40.98 -28.20 10.72
N ASN A 156 40.03 -27.35 10.40
CA ASN A 156 39.33 -26.49 11.36
C ASN A 156 37.83 -26.77 11.31
N GLU A 157 37.26 -27.24 12.43
CA GLU A 157 35.81 -27.53 12.52
C GLU A 157 34.95 -26.31 12.23
N THR A 158 35.43 -25.10 12.55
CA THR A 158 34.75 -23.84 12.28
C THR A 158 34.72 -23.49 10.79
N LEU A 159 35.61 -24.08 9.98
CA LEU A 159 35.70 -23.89 8.52
C LEU A 159 35.28 -25.14 7.74
N ALA A 160 34.82 -26.17 8.44
CA ALA A 160 34.33 -27.40 7.81
C ALA A 160 33.05 -27.15 7.04
N ASN A 161 32.85 -27.92 5.97
CA ASN A 161 31.56 -27.95 5.31
C ASN A 161 30.47 -28.35 6.29
N ARG A 162 29.36 -27.60 6.30
CA ARG A 162 28.17 -27.98 7.05
C ARG A 162 27.22 -28.72 6.15
N THR A 163 26.75 -29.86 6.56
CA THR A 163 25.72 -30.62 5.86
C THR A 163 24.39 -30.36 6.56
N LEU A 164 23.40 -29.98 5.80
CA LEU A 164 22.04 -29.80 6.24
C LEU A 164 21.14 -30.81 5.51
N ASP A 165 20.50 -31.65 6.30
CA ASP A 165 19.60 -32.67 5.77
C ASP A 165 18.22 -32.06 5.45
N ARG A 166 17.49 -32.72 4.57
CA ARG A 166 16.06 -32.44 4.38
C ARG A 166 15.34 -32.59 5.71
N ASP A 167 14.42 -31.69 6.00
CA ASP A 167 13.67 -31.62 7.26
C ASP A 167 14.51 -31.28 8.51
N ALA A 168 15.80 -31.00 8.37
CA ALA A 168 16.62 -30.53 9.47
C ALA A 168 16.11 -29.16 9.97
N THR A 169 16.24 -28.97 11.29
CA THR A 169 15.94 -27.69 11.93
C THR A 169 17.26 -27.01 12.31
N VAL A 170 17.40 -25.74 11.96
CA VAL A 170 18.60 -24.93 12.21
C VAL A 170 18.20 -23.56 12.72
N GLN A 171 19.13 -22.87 13.38
CA GLN A 171 18.93 -21.44 13.72
C GLN A 171 19.38 -20.59 12.55
N TYR A 172 18.44 -19.84 11.96
CA TYR A 172 18.72 -18.92 10.86
C TYR A 172 18.01 -17.58 11.08
N ALA A 173 18.76 -16.48 10.90
CA ALA A 173 18.24 -15.11 11.11
C ALA A 173 17.51 -14.92 12.46
N GLY A 174 17.92 -15.62 13.50
CA GLY A 174 17.33 -15.57 14.84
C GLY A 174 16.07 -16.44 15.02
N ASN A 175 15.69 -17.20 14.00
CA ASN A 175 14.50 -18.05 14.03
C ASN A 175 14.87 -19.53 13.95
N GLU A 176 14.05 -20.37 14.56
CA GLU A 176 14.08 -21.81 14.36
C GLU A 176 13.51 -22.13 12.96
N THR A 177 14.40 -22.54 12.05
CA THR A 177 14.12 -22.66 10.63
C THR A 177 14.26 -24.12 10.19
N ARG A 178 13.28 -24.61 9.45
CA ARG A 178 13.28 -25.98 8.89
C ARG A 178 13.64 -25.95 7.41
N VAL A 179 14.43 -26.93 6.96
CA VAL A 179 14.63 -27.21 5.54
C VAL A 179 13.36 -27.89 4.99
N ALA A 180 12.42 -27.10 4.48
CA ALA A 180 11.09 -27.58 4.09
C ALA A 180 11.06 -28.23 2.70
N GLY A 181 11.95 -27.80 1.81
CA GLY A 181 12.06 -28.33 0.45
C GLY A 181 13.52 -28.43 0.02
N LEU A 182 13.83 -29.46 -0.76
CA LEU A 182 15.16 -29.63 -1.33
C LEU A 182 15.03 -30.25 -2.72
N THR A 183 15.48 -29.50 -3.71
CA THR A 183 15.56 -29.92 -5.12
C THR A 183 17.03 -29.93 -5.56
N ASN A 184 17.32 -30.35 -6.79
CA ASN A 184 18.68 -30.24 -7.36
C ASN A 184 19.08 -28.78 -7.67
N GLU A 185 18.17 -27.83 -7.61
CA GLU A 185 18.38 -26.41 -7.95
C GLU A 185 18.37 -25.50 -6.72
N SER A 186 17.56 -25.85 -5.69
CA SER A 186 17.39 -25.00 -4.51
C SER A 186 17.03 -25.78 -3.26
N ALA A 187 17.39 -25.19 -2.11
CA ALA A 187 16.92 -25.57 -0.79
C ALA A 187 15.96 -24.50 -0.28
N GLU A 188 14.78 -24.92 0.19
CA GLU A 188 13.78 -24.02 0.76
C GLU A 188 13.84 -24.10 2.30
N LEU A 189 14.10 -22.96 2.89
CA LEU A 189 14.10 -22.77 4.35
C LEU A 189 12.77 -22.14 4.75
N GLN A 190 12.17 -22.65 5.82
CA GLN A 190 10.87 -22.19 6.28
C GLN A 190 10.87 -21.99 7.80
N TRP A 191 10.34 -20.84 8.22
CA TRP A 191 10.12 -20.53 9.64
C TRP A 191 8.83 -19.76 9.82
N SER A 192 8.41 -19.60 11.07
CA SER A 192 7.31 -18.69 11.43
C SER A 192 7.87 -17.51 12.21
N ALA A 193 7.43 -16.33 11.88
CA ALA A 193 7.79 -15.11 12.59
C ALA A 193 6.63 -14.12 12.62
N ASP A 194 6.71 -13.18 13.55
CA ASP A 194 5.78 -12.06 13.62
C ASP A 194 6.04 -11.13 12.46
N VAL A 195 5.02 -10.90 11.65
CA VAL A 195 5.08 -9.96 10.52
C VAL A 195 4.03 -8.87 10.72
N THR A 196 4.50 -7.64 10.70
CA THR A 196 3.62 -6.48 10.73
C THR A 196 3.18 -6.12 9.32
N HIS A 197 1.88 -6.09 9.12
CA HIS A 197 1.25 -5.66 7.87
C HIS A 197 0.67 -4.26 8.02
N THR A 198 0.73 -3.48 6.96
CA THR A 198 0.19 -2.12 6.93
C THR A 198 -0.93 -2.01 5.89
N ILE A 199 -1.97 -1.24 6.23
CA ILE A 199 -3.07 -0.89 5.35
C ILE A 199 -3.21 0.62 5.35
N GLU A 200 -3.15 1.23 4.19
CA GLU A 200 -3.38 2.66 4.05
C GLU A 200 -4.88 2.94 3.86
N LEU A 201 -5.40 3.88 4.65
CA LEU A 201 -6.74 4.43 4.53
C LEU A 201 -6.64 5.80 3.87
N ALA A 202 -7.46 6.07 2.85
CA ALA A 202 -7.59 7.38 2.24
C ALA A 202 -8.99 7.97 2.50
N HIS A 203 -9.09 9.31 2.49
CA HIS A 203 -10.37 9.98 2.71
C HIS A 203 -11.42 9.57 1.69
N ALA A 204 -12.63 9.29 2.17
CA ALA A 204 -13.80 8.89 1.38
C ALA A 204 -13.53 7.66 0.47
N SER A 205 -12.63 6.76 0.90
CA SER A 205 -12.30 5.52 0.20
C SER A 205 -12.68 4.28 1.00
N ASN A 206 -12.83 3.18 0.27
CA ASN A 206 -13.14 1.89 0.87
C ASN A 206 -11.85 1.15 1.23
N ALA A 207 -11.81 0.59 2.43
CA ALA A 207 -10.76 -0.30 2.89
C ALA A 207 -11.36 -1.63 3.33
N THR A 208 -10.79 -2.73 2.84
CA THR A 208 -11.24 -4.08 3.23
C THR A 208 -10.33 -4.58 4.35
N LEU A 209 -10.93 -4.83 5.51
CA LEU A 209 -10.29 -5.41 6.68
C LEU A 209 -10.87 -6.81 6.86
N GLN A 210 -10.07 -7.83 6.57
CA GLN A 210 -10.52 -9.21 6.43
C GLN A 210 -11.65 -9.36 5.41
N ASP A 211 -12.82 -9.78 5.84
CA ASP A 211 -14.02 -10.00 5.02
C ASP A 211 -15.02 -8.83 5.06
N ARG A 212 -14.71 -7.75 5.79
CA ARG A 212 -15.56 -6.56 5.93
C ARG A 212 -14.95 -5.36 5.22
N THR A 213 -15.77 -4.65 4.45
CA THR A 213 -15.38 -3.41 3.80
C THR A 213 -15.91 -2.21 4.56
N PHE A 214 -15.02 -1.29 4.88
CA PHE A 214 -15.30 -0.04 5.58
C PHE A 214 -15.04 1.14 4.68
N LEU A 215 -15.89 2.17 4.80
CA LEU A 215 -15.61 3.50 4.32
C LEU A 215 -14.73 4.22 5.35
N ALA A 216 -13.60 4.76 4.94
CA ALA A 216 -12.76 5.62 5.76
C ALA A 216 -13.08 7.09 5.48
N TYR A 217 -13.50 7.82 6.50
CA TYR A 217 -13.83 9.23 6.41
C TYR A 217 -13.06 10.04 7.47
N PHE A 218 -12.42 11.12 7.07
CA PHE A 218 -11.61 11.97 7.93
C PHE A 218 -12.34 13.28 8.19
N PRO A 219 -13.00 13.46 9.35
CA PRO A 219 -13.65 14.72 9.70
C PRO A 219 -12.63 15.84 9.95
N ASP A 220 -11.50 15.50 10.56
CA ASP A 220 -10.40 16.39 10.90
C ASP A 220 -9.04 15.67 10.67
N ASN A 221 -7.94 16.27 11.13
CA ASN A 221 -6.58 15.76 10.99
C ASN A 221 -6.13 14.81 12.11
N SER A 222 -7.01 14.49 13.03
CA SER A 222 -6.72 13.65 14.22
C SER A 222 -7.68 12.47 14.37
N THR A 223 -8.74 12.43 13.56
CA THR A 223 -9.82 11.46 13.71
C THR A 223 -10.15 10.79 12.39
N VAL A 224 -10.36 9.47 12.46
CA VAL A 224 -10.86 8.65 11.34
C VAL A 224 -12.18 8.01 11.77
N TYR A 225 -13.19 8.14 10.95
CA TYR A 225 -14.43 7.38 11.04
C TYR A 225 -14.34 6.17 10.12
N LEU A 226 -14.57 4.99 10.67
CA LEU A 226 -14.81 3.78 9.88
C LEU A 226 -16.29 3.44 9.97
N ASP A 227 -16.92 3.35 8.82
CA ASP A 227 -18.32 2.97 8.70
C ASP A 227 -18.45 1.79 7.74
N SER A 228 -19.25 0.78 8.11
CA SER A 228 -19.48 -0.36 7.22
C SER A 228 -20.15 0.11 5.92
N VAL A 229 -19.60 -0.26 4.78
CA VAL A 229 -20.14 0.12 3.47
C VAL A 229 -21.60 -0.34 3.30
N GLU A 230 -21.98 -1.46 3.93
CA GLU A 230 -23.34 -2.00 3.86
C GLU A 230 -24.37 -1.12 4.58
N SER A 231 -23.97 -0.42 5.64
CA SER A 231 -24.84 0.47 6.45
C SER A 231 -24.63 1.95 6.17
N SER A 232 -23.57 2.30 5.43
CA SER A 232 -23.19 3.69 5.21
C SER A 232 -24.17 4.44 4.30
N ARG A 233 -24.66 5.56 4.78
CA ARG A 233 -25.45 6.50 3.98
C ARG A 233 -24.60 7.51 3.20
N TYR A 234 -23.29 7.42 3.29
CA TYR A 234 -22.38 8.36 2.63
C TYR A 234 -22.56 8.34 1.11
N PHE A 235 -22.60 7.14 0.51
CA PHE A 235 -22.75 7.01 -0.95
C PHE A 235 -24.11 7.46 -1.46
N GLU A 236 -25.18 7.29 -0.67
CA GLU A 236 -26.50 7.83 -1.00
C GLU A 236 -26.46 9.37 -1.02
N ARG A 237 -25.87 9.98 0.02
CA ARG A 237 -25.71 11.45 0.10
C ARG A 237 -24.82 11.99 -1.02
N GLN A 238 -23.78 11.28 -1.38
CA GLN A 238 -22.91 11.65 -2.50
C GLN A 238 -23.69 11.62 -3.83
N ALA A 239 -24.46 10.56 -4.08
CA ALA A 239 -25.30 10.48 -5.28
C ALA A 239 -26.36 11.59 -5.34
N ASP A 240 -26.94 11.97 -4.19
CA ASP A 240 -27.87 13.09 -4.07
C ASP A 240 -27.18 14.43 -4.37
N ALA A 241 -25.96 14.64 -3.86
CA ALA A 241 -25.16 15.82 -4.14
C ALA A 241 -24.80 15.92 -5.63
N ASP A 242 -24.38 14.84 -6.25
CA ASP A 242 -24.12 14.77 -7.69
C ASP A 242 -25.38 15.04 -8.52
N GLY A 243 -26.52 14.53 -8.05
CA GLY A 243 -27.82 14.82 -8.63
C GLY A 243 -28.21 16.32 -8.53
N TYR A 244 -27.92 16.92 -7.38
CA TYR A 244 -28.09 18.34 -7.14
C TYR A 244 -27.23 19.19 -8.08
N HIS A 245 -25.95 18.90 -8.16
CA HIS A 245 -25.01 19.63 -9.02
C HIS A 245 -25.40 19.56 -10.50
N ARG A 246 -25.79 18.38 -10.98
CA ARG A 246 -26.29 18.24 -12.37
C ARG A 246 -27.55 19.06 -12.63
N ARG A 247 -28.52 19.04 -11.71
CA ARG A 247 -29.76 19.82 -11.82
C ARG A 247 -29.50 21.33 -11.80
N THR A 248 -28.66 21.77 -10.86
CA THR A 248 -28.28 23.18 -10.70
C THR A 248 -27.54 23.70 -11.92
N THR A 249 -26.58 22.94 -12.47
CA THR A 249 -25.86 23.28 -13.71
C THR A 249 -26.82 23.38 -14.89
N GLY A 250 -27.80 22.47 -15.01
CA GLY A 250 -28.83 22.52 -16.03
C GLY A 250 -29.70 23.76 -15.91
N LEU A 251 -30.14 24.12 -14.70
CA LEU A 251 -30.92 25.32 -14.43
C LEU A 251 -30.15 26.62 -14.72
N TRP A 252 -28.87 26.67 -14.38
CA TRP A 252 -27.99 27.80 -14.76
C TRP A 252 -27.91 27.95 -16.28
N THR A 253 -27.76 26.86 -17.01
CA THR A 253 -27.74 26.88 -18.48
C THR A 253 -29.03 27.42 -19.04
N VAL A 254 -30.19 26.99 -18.52
CA VAL A 254 -31.51 27.50 -18.93
C VAL A 254 -31.65 28.98 -18.60
N ALA A 255 -31.25 29.43 -17.41
CA ALA A 255 -31.32 30.83 -17.00
C ALA A 255 -30.48 31.73 -17.92
N ILE A 256 -29.24 31.33 -18.20
CA ILE A 256 -28.32 32.10 -19.07
C ILE A 256 -28.85 32.16 -20.51
N LEU A 257 -29.22 31.00 -21.08
CA LEU A 257 -29.73 30.96 -22.46
C LEU A 257 -31.02 31.75 -22.62
N SER A 258 -31.94 31.68 -21.66
CA SER A 258 -33.17 32.44 -21.65
C SER A 258 -32.91 33.95 -21.53
N GLY A 259 -31.96 34.35 -20.70
CA GLY A 259 -31.51 35.75 -20.60
C GLY A 259 -30.93 36.27 -21.91
N LEU A 260 -30.03 35.49 -22.53
CA LEU A 260 -29.44 35.85 -23.84
C LEU A 260 -30.49 35.92 -24.94
N ALA A 261 -31.42 34.97 -24.98
CA ALA A 261 -32.53 35.03 -25.93
C ALA A 261 -33.37 36.29 -25.77
N SER A 262 -33.63 36.69 -24.51
CA SER A 262 -34.34 37.94 -24.22
C SER A 262 -33.62 39.17 -24.76
N VAL A 263 -32.31 39.27 -24.54
CA VAL A 263 -31.47 40.37 -25.03
C VAL A 263 -31.45 40.42 -26.56
N LEU A 264 -31.27 39.26 -27.21
CA LEU A 264 -31.28 39.16 -28.67
C LEU A 264 -32.63 39.57 -29.27
N LEU A 265 -33.75 39.15 -28.69
CA LEU A 265 -35.09 39.51 -29.14
C LEU A 265 -35.35 41.02 -29.01
N ILE A 266 -34.86 41.64 -27.91
CA ILE A 266 -34.92 43.10 -27.74
C ILE A 266 -34.10 43.76 -28.85
N GLY A 267 -32.84 43.34 -29.06
CA GLY A 267 -31.99 43.89 -30.12
C GLY A 267 -32.64 43.83 -31.51
N LEU A 268 -33.20 42.66 -31.86
CA LEU A 268 -33.88 42.46 -33.14
C LEU A 268 -35.19 43.31 -33.28
N ALA A 269 -35.89 43.50 -32.17
CA ALA A 269 -37.16 44.34 -32.20
C ALA A 269 -36.87 45.83 -32.43
N TYR A 270 -35.65 46.30 -32.04
CA TYR A 270 -35.22 47.70 -32.22
C TYR A 270 -34.35 47.92 -33.45
N MET A 271 -34.03 46.91 -34.24
CA MET A 271 -33.24 47.04 -35.45
C MET A 271 -34.00 47.85 -36.48
N PRO A 272 -33.41 48.95 -37.02
CA PRO A 272 -34.11 49.75 -38.04
C PRO A 272 -34.29 48.94 -39.33
N ARG A 273 -35.53 48.84 -39.83
CA ARG A 273 -35.77 48.27 -41.14
C ARG A 273 -35.25 49.23 -42.19
N ARG A 274 -34.22 48.86 -42.92
CA ARG A 274 -33.90 49.48 -44.19
C ARG A 274 -35.02 49.02 -45.17
N GLY A 275 -35.91 49.94 -45.43
CA GLY A 275 -36.89 49.82 -46.54
C GLY A 275 -36.24 50.13 -47.85
#